data_05eb3354c4afdd5283be1ca0bb234762
#
_entry.id   05eb3354c4afdd5283be1ca0bb234762
#
_cell.length_a   1.000
_cell.length_b   1.000
_cell.length_c   1.000
_cell.angle_alpha   90.00
_cell.angle_beta   90.00
_cell.angle_gamma   90.00
#
_symmetry.space_group_name_H-M   'P 1'
#
loop_
_entity.id
_entity.type
_entity.pdbx_description
1 polymer ?
#
loop_
_entity_poly.entity_id
_entity_poly.type
_entity_poly.pdbx_seq_one_letter_code
_entity_poly.pdbx_strand_id
1 'polypeptide(L)'
;MDFYHMKWHDIAHIKKFIEERERFMSVATTESQPANSKGRVLFASLMGTTIEFFDFYIFATAAALVFPHLFFPAGNEHAALLASLATFAAAFFARPIGSVIFGHFGDRIGRKATLVASLLTMGVSTVAIGLLPTYASAGLWAPALLTLCRIGQGLGLGGEWSG
;
A
#
# COMPACT_ATOMS: atom_id res chain seq x y z
N MET A 1 38.10 -21.58 42.84
CA MET A 1 36.98 -21.01 42.04
C MET A 1 35.86 -20.76 43.00
N ASP A 2 35.78 -19.52 43.52
CA ASP A 2 35.01 -19.20 44.75
C ASP A 2 33.58 -18.79 44.41
N PHE A 3 32.67 -19.74 44.35
CA PHE A 3 31.24 -19.49 44.22
C PHE A 3 30.54 -19.14 45.56
N TYR A 4 31.27 -19.03 46.66
CA TYR A 4 30.71 -18.92 48.04
C TYR A 4 30.72 -17.51 48.62
N HIS A 5 31.02 -16.47 47.83
CA HIS A 5 31.07 -15.09 48.34
C HIS A 5 30.04 -14.13 47.73
N MET A 6 28.90 -14.67 47.24
CA MET A 6 27.79 -13.78 46.87
C MET A 6 27.12 -13.27 48.14
N LYS A 7 27.32 -11.99 48.45
CA LYS A 7 26.74 -11.34 49.64
C LYS A 7 25.21 -11.24 49.48
N TRP A 8 24.48 -11.41 50.56
CA TRP A 8 23.01 -11.26 50.61
C TRP A 8 22.51 -9.97 49.99
N HIS A 9 23.32 -8.93 49.93
CA HIS A 9 23.05 -7.66 49.30
C HIS A 9 22.90 -7.76 47.78
N ASP A 10 23.67 -8.62 47.15
CA ASP A 10 23.63 -8.83 45.68
C ASP A 10 22.37 -9.59 45.25
N ILE A 11 21.93 -10.56 46.10
CA ILE A 11 20.69 -11.31 45.87
C ILE A 11 19.48 -10.40 45.98
N ALA A 12 19.46 -9.42 46.89
CA ALA A 12 18.37 -8.46 47.04
C ALA A 12 18.28 -7.51 45.79
N HIS A 13 19.43 -7.11 45.24
CA HIS A 13 19.47 -6.31 44.02
C HIS A 13 19.00 -7.10 42.80
N ILE A 14 19.38 -8.34 42.67
CA ILE A 14 18.90 -9.21 41.58
C ILE A 14 17.39 -9.45 41.67
N LYS A 15 16.87 -9.73 42.87
CA LYS A 15 15.41 -9.85 43.07
C LYS A 15 14.66 -8.60 42.67
N LYS A 16 15.12 -7.44 43.11
CA LYS A 16 14.49 -6.15 42.77
C LYS A 16 14.52 -5.89 41.26
N PHE A 17 15.61 -6.22 40.59
CA PHE A 17 15.74 -6.10 39.14
C PHE A 17 14.80 -7.07 38.40
N ILE A 18 14.63 -8.28 38.89
CA ILE A 18 13.68 -9.24 38.30
C ILE A 18 12.23 -8.77 38.49
N GLU A 19 11.87 -8.31 39.69
CA GLU A 19 10.53 -7.75 39.95
C GLU A 19 10.22 -6.52 39.12
N GLU A 20 11.18 -5.63 38.93
CA GLU A 20 11.02 -4.47 38.03
C GLU A 20 10.85 -4.90 36.56
N ARG A 21 11.60 -5.91 36.11
CA ARG A 21 11.43 -6.47 34.75
C ARG A 21 10.07 -7.14 34.57
N GLU A 22 9.61 -7.92 35.54
CA GLU A 22 8.30 -8.55 35.50
C GLU A 22 7.18 -7.50 35.53
N ARG A 23 7.32 -6.46 36.33
CA ARG A 23 6.38 -5.34 36.37
C ARG A 23 6.37 -4.57 35.03
N PHE A 24 7.53 -4.34 34.44
CA PHE A 24 7.64 -3.69 33.13
C PHE A 24 7.03 -4.56 32.03
N MET A 25 7.30 -5.87 32.02
CA MET A 25 6.68 -6.79 31.07
C MET A 25 5.17 -6.94 31.29
N SER A 26 4.69 -6.95 32.53
CA SER A 26 3.27 -7.01 32.86
C SER A 26 2.53 -5.72 32.42
N VAL A 27 3.13 -4.56 32.56
CA VAL A 27 2.58 -3.28 32.05
C VAL A 27 2.60 -3.25 30.52
N ALA A 28 3.67 -3.73 29.88
CA ALA A 28 3.76 -3.83 28.42
C ALA A 28 2.75 -4.82 27.81
N THR A 29 2.40 -5.89 28.56
CA THR A 29 1.36 -6.83 28.12
C THR A 29 -0.07 -6.36 28.44
N THR A 30 -0.24 -5.41 29.35
CA THR A 30 -1.57 -4.85 29.73
C THR A 30 -2.00 -3.71 28.80
N GLU A 31 -1.11 -3.15 28.03
CA GLU A 31 -1.43 -2.30 26.88
C GLU A 31 -1.88 -3.16 25.67
N SER A 32 -2.78 -4.12 25.92
CA SER A 32 -3.47 -4.81 24.85
C SER A 32 -4.41 -3.81 24.21
N GLN A 33 -4.03 -3.35 23.02
CA GLN A 33 -4.95 -2.72 22.08
C GLN A 33 -6.26 -3.51 22.08
N PRO A 34 -7.43 -2.84 21.98
CA PRO A 34 -8.71 -3.51 21.94
C PRO A 34 -8.63 -4.58 20.84
N ALA A 35 -8.68 -5.83 21.25
CA ALA A 35 -8.55 -6.96 20.35
C ALA A 35 -9.72 -6.90 19.36
N ASN A 36 -9.47 -6.36 18.17
CA ASN A 36 -10.41 -6.47 17.07
C ASN A 36 -10.76 -7.96 16.93
N SER A 37 -12.03 -8.30 16.97
CA SER A 37 -12.43 -9.71 16.87
C SER A 37 -11.77 -10.30 15.61
N LYS A 38 -11.18 -11.48 15.73
CA LYS A 38 -10.48 -12.18 14.62
C LYS A 38 -11.32 -12.18 13.34
N GLY A 39 -12.65 -12.32 13.47
CA GLY A 39 -13.58 -12.25 12.35
C GLY A 39 -13.61 -10.90 11.66
N ARG A 40 -13.53 -9.78 12.40
CA ARG A 40 -13.49 -8.43 11.80
C ARG A 40 -12.21 -8.20 11.01
N VAL A 41 -11.07 -8.67 11.53
CA VAL A 41 -9.77 -8.55 10.84
C VAL A 41 -9.78 -9.40 9.57
N LEU A 42 -10.23 -10.64 9.64
CA LEU A 42 -10.35 -11.53 8.49
C LEU A 42 -11.28 -10.96 7.42
N PHE A 43 -12.45 -10.43 7.83
CA PHE A 43 -13.39 -9.82 6.90
C PHE A 43 -12.81 -8.58 6.22
N ALA A 44 -12.16 -7.70 6.98
CA ALA A 44 -11.52 -6.51 6.42
C ALA A 44 -10.40 -6.87 5.43
N SER A 45 -9.57 -7.86 5.76
CA SER A 45 -8.52 -8.36 4.87
C SER A 45 -9.09 -8.96 3.59
N LEU A 46 -10.13 -9.80 3.72
CA LEU A 46 -10.79 -10.41 2.56
C LEU A 46 -11.40 -9.34 1.64
N MET A 47 -12.07 -8.34 2.21
CA MET A 47 -12.65 -7.24 1.44
C MET A 47 -11.57 -6.41 0.74
N GLY A 48 -10.47 -6.08 1.41
CA GLY A 48 -9.35 -5.35 0.82
C GLY A 48 -8.77 -6.09 -0.38
N THR A 49 -8.44 -7.37 -0.20
CA THR A 49 -7.91 -8.21 -1.28
C THR A 49 -8.90 -8.35 -2.45
N THR A 50 -10.19 -8.50 -2.15
CA THR A 50 -11.23 -8.61 -3.19
C THR A 50 -11.32 -7.33 -4.02
N ILE A 51 -11.28 -6.16 -3.39
CA ILE A 51 -11.32 -4.86 -4.08
C ILE A 51 -10.06 -4.68 -4.95
N GLU A 52 -8.88 -5.05 -4.45
CA GLU A 52 -7.62 -4.97 -5.20
C GLU A 52 -7.66 -5.83 -6.46
N PHE A 53 -8.08 -7.10 -6.35
CA PHE A 53 -8.22 -7.99 -7.52
C PHE A 53 -9.29 -7.50 -8.48
N PHE A 54 -10.40 -6.99 -7.99
CA PHE A 54 -11.47 -6.43 -8.82
C PHE A 54 -10.96 -5.24 -9.64
N ASP A 55 -10.25 -4.30 -9.01
CA ASP A 55 -9.63 -3.16 -9.69
C ASP A 55 -8.63 -3.62 -10.77
N PHE A 56 -7.80 -4.61 -10.44
CA PHE A 56 -6.86 -5.20 -11.38
C PHE A 56 -7.55 -5.77 -12.63
N TYR A 57 -8.59 -6.58 -12.47
CA TYR A 57 -9.31 -7.21 -13.57
C TYR A 57 -10.09 -6.19 -14.41
N ILE A 58 -10.74 -5.23 -13.79
CA ILE A 58 -11.45 -4.16 -14.50
C ILE A 58 -10.48 -3.37 -15.38
N PHE A 59 -9.36 -2.99 -14.83
CA PHE A 59 -8.39 -2.21 -15.59
C PHE A 59 -7.66 -3.02 -16.67
N ALA A 60 -7.37 -4.29 -16.43
CA ALA A 60 -6.84 -5.16 -17.48
C ALA A 60 -7.81 -5.26 -18.64
N THR A 61 -9.09 -5.44 -18.36
CA THR A 61 -10.17 -5.50 -19.37
C THR A 61 -10.32 -4.15 -20.07
N ALA A 62 -10.33 -3.04 -19.34
CA ALA A 62 -10.42 -1.71 -19.91
C ALA A 62 -9.21 -1.38 -20.80
N ALA A 63 -8.00 -1.76 -20.38
CA ALA A 63 -6.79 -1.56 -21.17
C ALA A 63 -6.79 -2.37 -22.47
N ALA A 64 -7.45 -3.51 -22.49
CA ALA A 64 -7.55 -4.34 -23.70
C ALA A 64 -8.69 -3.89 -24.64
N LEU A 65 -9.86 -3.49 -24.08
CA LEU A 65 -11.08 -3.32 -24.88
C LEU A 65 -11.50 -1.85 -25.06
N VAL A 66 -11.23 -0.99 -24.08
CA VAL A 66 -11.79 0.38 -24.02
C VAL A 66 -10.74 1.43 -24.33
N PHE A 67 -9.60 1.40 -23.66
CA PHE A 67 -8.59 2.44 -23.76
C PHE A 67 -7.94 2.59 -25.13
N PRO A 68 -7.71 1.52 -25.93
CA PRO A 68 -7.19 1.67 -27.28
C PRO A 68 -8.06 2.57 -28.14
N HIS A 69 -9.38 2.48 -27.99
CA HIS A 69 -10.34 3.25 -28.78
C HIS A 69 -10.56 4.68 -28.25
N LEU A 70 -10.46 4.90 -26.93
CA LEU A 70 -10.74 6.19 -26.31
C LEU A 70 -9.53 7.11 -26.21
N PHE A 71 -8.36 6.57 -25.92
CA PHE A 71 -7.18 7.36 -25.57
C PHE A 71 -6.05 7.31 -26.58
N PHE A 72 -6.17 6.51 -27.63
CA PHE A 72 -5.14 6.38 -28.65
C PHE A 72 -5.66 6.71 -30.05
N PRO A 73 -4.78 7.12 -31.01
CA PRO A 73 -5.19 7.53 -32.35
C PRO A 73 -5.72 6.34 -33.17
N ALA A 74 -6.80 6.56 -33.89
CA ALA A 74 -7.45 5.60 -34.77
C ALA A 74 -6.65 5.39 -36.06
N GLY A 75 -5.51 4.72 -36.01
CA GLY A 75 -4.71 4.48 -37.24
C GLY A 75 -4.15 3.06 -37.31
N ASN A 76 -3.88 2.47 -36.17
CA ASN A 76 -3.35 1.12 -36.07
C ASN A 76 -3.84 0.50 -34.75
N GLU A 77 -4.82 -0.39 -34.83
CA GLU A 77 -5.44 -1.04 -33.68
C GLU A 77 -4.43 -1.81 -32.84
N HIS A 78 -3.46 -2.49 -33.46
CA HIS A 78 -2.44 -3.24 -32.73
C HIS A 78 -1.50 -2.30 -31.96
N ALA A 79 -1.12 -1.16 -32.55
CA ALA A 79 -0.27 -0.19 -31.89
C ALA A 79 -1.00 0.46 -30.71
N ALA A 80 -2.28 0.82 -30.89
CA ALA A 80 -3.13 1.37 -29.84
C ALA A 80 -3.31 0.38 -28.67
N LEU A 81 -3.52 -0.90 -28.96
CA LEU A 81 -3.62 -1.95 -27.95
C LEU A 81 -2.30 -2.12 -27.18
N LEU A 82 -1.17 -2.20 -27.87
CA LEU A 82 0.14 -2.30 -27.22
C LEU A 82 0.46 -1.08 -26.36
N ALA A 83 0.17 0.11 -26.84
CA ALA A 83 0.35 1.33 -26.06
C ALA A 83 -0.55 1.38 -24.84
N SER A 84 -1.79 0.95 -24.95
CA SER A 84 -2.72 0.83 -23.82
C SER A 84 -2.21 -0.17 -22.77
N LEU A 85 -1.77 -1.36 -23.19
CA LEU A 85 -1.18 -2.35 -22.30
C LEU A 85 0.14 -1.87 -21.68
N ALA A 86 0.91 -1.04 -22.37
CA ALA A 86 2.11 -0.40 -21.81
C ALA A 86 1.75 0.56 -20.65
N THR A 87 0.64 1.31 -20.74
CA THR A 87 0.17 2.14 -19.62
C THR A 87 -0.22 1.29 -18.40
N PHE A 88 -0.80 0.14 -18.63
CA PHE A 88 -1.12 -0.83 -17.58
C PHE A 88 0.17 -1.38 -16.94
N ALA A 89 1.17 -1.75 -17.75
CA ALA A 89 2.47 -2.19 -17.27
C ALA A 89 3.19 -1.10 -16.45
N ALA A 90 3.07 0.17 -16.83
CA ALA A 90 3.67 1.29 -16.10
C ALA A 90 3.22 1.35 -14.63
N ALA A 91 1.95 1.00 -14.33
CA ALA A 91 1.45 0.91 -12.96
C ALA A 91 2.18 -0.18 -12.14
N PHE A 92 2.55 -1.30 -12.74
CA PHE A 92 3.32 -2.37 -12.08
C PHE A 92 4.73 -1.90 -11.72
N PHE A 93 5.40 -1.19 -12.62
CA PHE A 93 6.73 -0.63 -12.34
C PHE A 93 6.68 0.48 -11.28
N ALA A 94 5.57 1.18 -11.15
CA ALA A 94 5.37 2.18 -10.12
C ALA A 94 5.19 1.58 -8.70
N ARG A 95 4.70 0.33 -8.57
CA ARG A 95 4.47 -0.33 -7.28
C ARG A 95 5.71 -0.44 -6.38
N PRO A 96 6.86 -0.96 -6.83
CA PRO A 96 8.09 -0.99 -6.02
C PRO A 96 8.53 0.40 -5.57
N ILE A 97 8.39 1.40 -6.45
CA ILE A 97 8.73 2.79 -6.12
C ILE A 97 7.78 3.31 -5.04
N GLY A 98 6.49 3.04 -5.18
CA GLY A 98 5.47 3.38 -4.19
C GLY A 98 5.75 2.75 -2.83
N SER A 99 6.12 1.47 -2.78
CA SER A 99 6.43 0.79 -1.52
C SER A 99 7.63 1.40 -0.81
N VAL A 100 8.67 1.81 -1.53
CA VAL A 100 9.84 2.50 -0.94
C VAL A 100 9.46 3.88 -0.43
N ILE A 101 8.70 4.66 -1.21
CA ILE A 101 8.28 6.01 -0.82
C ILE A 101 7.38 5.95 0.41
N PHE A 102 6.29 5.21 0.33
CA PHE A 102 5.30 5.13 1.43
C PHE A 102 5.86 4.39 2.64
N GLY A 103 6.72 3.37 2.47
CA GLY A 103 7.43 2.72 3.56
C GLY A 103 8.31 3.69 4.33
N HIS A 104 9.11 4.49 3.63
CA HIS A 104 9.95 5.51 4.27
C HIS A 104 9.12 6.56 5.06
N PHE A 105 8.01 7.02 4.51
CA PHE A 105 7.11 7.93 5.20
C PHE A 105 6.35 7.24 6.34
N GLY A 106 6.01 5.96 6.18
CA GLY A 106 5.34 5.16 7.21
C GLY A 106 6.15 5.05 8.50
N ASP A 107 7.47 4.90 8.37
CA ASP A 107 8.38 4.84 9.52
C ASP A 107 8.55 6.19 10.23
N ARG A 108 8.29 7.31 9.53
CA ARG A 108 8.45 8.67 10.09
C ARG A 108 7.15 9.29 10.61
N ILE A 109 6.06 9.14 9.89
CA ILE A 109 4.78 9.82 10.15
C ILE A 109 3.79 8.86 10.82
N GLY A 110 4.04 7.57 10.74
CA GLY A 110 3.21 6.52 11.29
C GLY A 110 2.42 5.76 10.21
N ARG A 111 2.34 4.45 10.39
CA ARG A 111 1.75 3.50 9.43
C ARG A 111 0.30 3.80 9.07
N LYS A 112 -0.53 4.20 10.05
CA LYS A 112 -1.94 4.53 9.82
C LYS A 112 -2.12 5.70 8.86
N ALA A 113 -1.35 6.78 9.03
CA ALA A 113 -1.43 7.97 8.18
C ALA A 113 -0.97 7.63 6.75
N THR A 114 0.07 6.83 6.63
CA THR A 114 0.64 6.41 5.34
C THR A 114 -0.31 5.49 4.57
N LEU A 115 -0.99 4.55 5.24
CA LEU A 115 -2.04 3.73 4.62
C LEU A 115 -3.20 4.57 4.10
N VAL A 116 -3.67 5.54 4.87
CA VAL A 116 -4.72 6.45 4.40
C VAL A 116 -4.27 7.26 3.20
N ALA A 117 -3.03 7.77 3.20
CA ALA A 117 -2.47 8.53 2.09
C ALA A 117 -2.33 7.66 0.82
N SER A 118 -1.88 6.42 0.94
CA SER A 118 -1.77 5.49 -0.20
C SER A 118 -3.13 5.16 -0.80
N LEU A 119 -4.14 4.87 0.02
CA LEU A 119 -5.51 4.63 -0.42
C LEU A 119 -6.13 5.86 -1.10
N LEU A 120 -5.90 7.05 -0.55
CA LEU A 120 -6.35 8.30 -1.18
C LEU A 120 -5.67 8.52 -2.54
N THR A 121 -4.37 8.27 -2.64
CA THR A 121 -3.62 8.41 -3.90
C THR A 121 -4.18 7.47 -4.96
N MET A 122 -4.44 6.21 -4.60
CA MET A 122 -5.05 5.22 -5.50
C MET A 122 -6.47 5.65 -5.91
N GLY A 123 -7.32 6.01 -4.94
CA GLY A 123 -8.71 6.39 -5.20
C GLY A 123 -8.84 7.64 -6.06
N VAL A 124 -8.06 8.69 -5.78
CA VAL A 124 -8.04 9.92 -6.59
C VAL A 124 -7.57 9.63 -8.01
N SER A 125 -6.52 8.82 -8.17
CA SER A 125 -6.03 8.41 -9.49
C SER A 125 -7.08 7.64 -10.28
N THR A 126 -7.81 6.73 -9.63
CA THR A 126 -8.90 5.96 -10.24
C THR A 126 -10.05 6.86 -10.71
N VAL A 127 -10.48 7.79 -9.86
CA VAL A 127 -11.51 8.77 -10.22
C VAL A 127 -11.04 9.68 -11.37
N ALA A 128 -9.79 10.13 -11.32
CA ALA A 128 -9.19 10.94 -12.36
C ALA A 128 -9.22 10.22 -13.73
N ILE A 129 -8.90 8.92 -13.77
CA ILE A 129 -8.98 8.12 -15.01
C ILE A 129 -10.39 8.16 -15.62
N GLY A 130 -11.42 8.05 -14.78
CA GLY A 130 -12.82 8.13 -15.23
C GLY A 130 -13.26 9.50 -15.76
N LEU A 131 -12.55 10.57 -15.38
CA LEU A 131 -12.81 11.94 -15.79
C LEU A 131 -11.91 12.43 -16.93
N LEU A 132 -10.98 11.60 -17.42
CA LEU A 132 -10.04 12.00 -18.46
C LEU A 132 -10.75 12.32 -19.79
N PRO A 133 -10.31 13.38 -20.48
CA PRO A 133 -10.77 13.65 -21.83
C PRO A 133 -10.28 12.57 -22.80
N THR A 134 -11.07 12.27 -23.81
CA THR A 134 -10.72 11.32 -24.88
C THR A 134 -9.67 11.87 -25.83
N TYR A 135 -9.06 11.01 -26.63
CA TYR A 135 -8.09 11.43 -27.66
C TYR A 135 -8.70 12.44 -28.66
N ALA A 136 -9.98 12.30 -28.97
CA ALA A 136 -10.68 13.21 -29.87
C ALA A 136 -10.73 14.66 -29.36
N SER A 137 -10.72 14.87 -28.04
CA SER A 137 -10.78 16.19 -27.42
C SER A 137 -9.42 16.74 -26.98
N ALA A 138 -8.52 15.90 -26.48
CA ALA A 138 -7.25 16.31 -25.90
C ALA A 138 -6.01 15.86 -26.70
N GLY A 139 -6.20 15.05 -27.77
CA GLY A 139 -5.09 14.58 -28.59
C GLY A 139 -4.06 13.77 -27.78
N LEU A 140 -2.78 14.08 -27.98
CA LEU A 140 -1.66 13.39 -27.31
C LEU A 140 -1.64 13.55 -25.77
N TRP A 141 -2.37 14.51 -25.21
CA TRP A 141 -2.49 14.66 -23.76
C TRP A 141 -3.31 13.56 -23.11
N ALA A 142 -4.27 12.98 -23.85
CA ALA A 142 -5.12 11.92 -23.31
C ALA A 142 -4.31 10.67 -22.86
N PRO A 143 -3.47 10.03 -23.69
CA PRO A 143 -2.65 8.92 -23.27
C PRO A 143 -1.58 9.31 -22.24
N ALA A 144 -1.05 10.52 -22.28
CA ALA A 144 -0.07 11.00 -21.31
C ALA A 144 -0.69 11.12 -19.90
N LEU A 145 -1.87 11.73 -19.79
CA LEU A 145 -2.62 11.84 -18.54
C LEU A 145 -3.07 10.46 -18.01
N LEU A 146 -3.51 9.58 -18.91
CA LEU A 146 -3.84 8.21 -18.55
C LEU A 146 -2.64 7.50 -17.91
N THR A 147 -1.46 7.58 -18.53
CA THR A 147 -0.22 6.98 -18.02
C THR A 147 0.16 7.58 -16.66
N LEU A 148 0.04 8.90 -16.50
CA LEU A 148 0.34 9.56 -15.22
C LEU A 148 -0.60 9.09 -14.10
N CYS A 149 -1.89 8.99 -14.35
CA CYS A 149 -2.87 8.49 -13.40
C CYS A 149 -2.59 7.01 -13.05
N ARG A 150 -2.16 6.22 -14.03
CA ARG A 150 -1.76 4.82 -13.83
C ARG A 150 -0.53 4.69 -12.93
N ILE A 151 0.47 5.54 -13.14
CA ILE A 151 1.64 5.60 -12.25
C ILE A 151 1.19 5.99 -10.83
N GLY A 152 0.34 6.99 -10.68
CA GLY A 152 -0.21 7.40 -9.38
C GLY A 152 -0.96 6.26 -8.68
N GLN A 153 -1.78 5.51 -9.40
CA GLN A 153 -2.49 4.33 -8.89
C GLN A 153 -1.50 3.23 -8.46
N GLY A 154 -0.47 2.95 -9.27
CA GLY A 154 0.58 1.98 -8.94
C GLY A 154 1.38 2.38 -7.70
N LEU A 155 1.72 3.67 -7.54
CA LEU A 155 2.38 4.19 -6.34
C LEU A 155 1.50 3.98 -5.08
N GLY A 156 0.21 4.28 -5.17
CA GLY A 156 -0.75 4.05 -4.08
C GLY A 156 -0.82 2.58 -3.67
N LEU A 157 -0.98 1.66 -4.63
CA LEU A 157 -0.97 0.21 -4.36
C LEU A 157 0.33 -0.27 -3.71
N GLY A 158 1.49 0.23 -4.18
CA GLY A 158 2.79 -0.07 -3.56
C GLY A 158 2.87 0.37 -2.10
N GLY A 159 2.22 1.49 -1.75
CA GLY A 159 2.15 2.02 -0.40
C GLY A 159 1.31 1.15 0.56
N GLU A 160 0.25 0.52 0.08
CA GLU A 160 -0.58 -0.39 0.86
C GLU A 160 0.21 -1.64 1.32
N TRP A 161 1.07 -2.17 0.46
CA TRP A 161 1.89 -3.36 0.76
C TRP A 161 3.05 -3.11 1.73
N SER A 162 3.45 -1.85 1.90
CA SER A 162 4.55 -1.45 2.80
C SER A 162 4.08 -0.99 4.18
N GLY A 163 2.80 -0.78 4.38
CA GLY A 163 2.18 -0.34 5.65
C GLY A 163 1.69 -1.47 6.48
#